data_8c87db5509c66207210d18320730ea0d
#
_entry.id   8c87db5509c66207210d18320730ea0d
#
_cell.length_a   1.000
_cell.length_b   1.000
_cell.length_c   1.000
_cell.angle_alpha   90.00
_cell.angle_beta   90.00
_cell.angle_gamma   90.00
#
_symmetry.space_group_name_H-M   'P 1'
#
loop_
_entity.id
_entity.type
_entity.pdbx_description
1 polymer ?
#
loop_
_entity_poly.entity_id
_entity_poly.type
_entity_poly.pdbx_seq_one_letter_code
_entity_poly.pdbx_strand_id
1 'polypeptide(L)'
;MKKIIIAAVVCAVTVSAILSVPNIIMKSIPTAKSVTVRKIEHTDILELNGSIVKNAKTGEMTIISYVNEKDISTVKMGQYAEITGAAFPDCIYDGKVSFISDYATTVQKGSYSQTVVEVKIDINNPDDNLKAGYTANAKIMLSEPITMTVVPYEAVNQDDKGEYVYILEENKAVRRYVTTGYELSDGIEVTSGLSSGDYVITVDENYSDGKVVLVKDK
;
A
#
# COMPACT_ATOMS: atom_id res chain seq x y z
N MET A 1 -65.97 -35.17 -0.76
CA MET A 1 -64.93 -34.85 -1.73
C MET A 1 -64.51 -33.36 -1.70
N LYS A 2 -65.44 -32.38 -1.84
CA LYS A 2 -65.06 -30.95 -1.84
C LYS A 2 -64.27 -30.44 -0.60
N LYS A 3 -64.63 -30.91 0.62
CA LYS A 3 -63.95 -30.51 1.88
C LYS A 3 -62.53 -31.05 1.98
N ILE A 4 -62.23 -32.26 1.43
CA ILE A 4 -60.90 -32.85 1.42
C ILE A 4 -60.01 -32.12 0.43
N ILE A 5 -60.52 -31.71 -0.70
CA ILE A 5 -59.77 -30.92 -1.71
C ILE A 5 -59.40 -29.55 -1.17
N ILE A 6 -60.31 -28.86 -0.43
CA ILE A 6 -60.03 -27.57 0.18
C ILE A 6 -58.94 -27.71 1.25
N ALA A 7 -58.98 -28.74 2.09
CA ALA A 7 -57.96 -29.02 3.11
C ALA A 7 -56.59 -29.28 2.47
N ALA A 8 -56.55 -30.05 1.38
CA ALA A 8 -55.29 -30.33 0.66
C ALA A 8 -54.69 -29.07 0.00
N VAL A 9 -55.54 -28.19 -0.56
CA VAL A 9 -55.07 -26.95 -1.16
C VAL A 9 -54.56 -25.99 -0.08
N VAL A 10 -55.20 -25.89 1.08
CA VAL A 10 -54.75 -25.05 2.19
C VAL A 10 -53.43 -25.57 2.75
N CYS A 11 -53.26 -26.87 2.92
CA CYS A 11 -52.00 -27.46 3.32
C CYS A 11 -50.88 -27.22 2.30
N ALA A 12 -51.15 -27.34 1.00
CA ALA A 12 -50.16 -27.08 -0.04
C ALA A 12 -49.71 -25.63 -0.08
N VAL A 13 -50.65 -24.69 0.12
CA VAL A 13 -50.33 -23.24 0.17
C VAL A 13 -49.50 -22.89 1.43
N THR A 14 -49.83 -23.47 2.58
CA THR A 14 -49.09 -23.25 3.83
C THR A 14 -47.66 -23.83 3.75
N VAL A 15 -47.49 -25.04 3.21
CA VAL A 15 -46.20 -25.67 3.02
C VAL A 15 -45.35 -24.87 2.02
N SER A 16 -45.94 -24.42 0.93
CA SER A 16 -45.25 -23.56 -0.06
C SER A 16 -44.84 -22.22 0.56
N ALA A 17 -45.66 -21.61 1.41
CA ALA A 17 -45.32 -20.39 2.11
C ALA A 17 -44.18 -20.60 3.10
N ILE A 18 -44.15 -21.71 3.86
CA ILE A 18 -43.11 -22.02 4.83
C ILE A 18 -41.76 -22.28 4.11
N LEU A 19 -41.79 -22.94 2.94
CA LEU A 19 -40.58 -23.23 2.16
C LEU A 19 -40.04 -21.99 1.43
N SER A 20 -40.84 -20.99 1.17
CA SER A 20 -40.44 -19.74 0.49
C SER A 20 -39.87 -18.68 1.45
N VAL A 21 -40.25 -18.73 2.74
CA VAL A 21 -39.81 -17.77 3.76
C VAL A 21 -38.26 -17.69 3.89
N PRO A 22 -37.51 -18.83 3.96
CA PRO A 22 -36.07 -18.74 4.04
C PRO A 22 -35.43 -18.06 2.83
N ASN A 23 -35.91 -18.31 1.63
CA ASN A 23 -35.40 -17.71 0.41
C ASN A 23 -35.70 -16.20 0.30
N ILE A 24 -36.81 -15.72 0.87
CA ILE A 24 -37.15 -14.30 0.91
C ILE A 24 -36.25 -13.60 1.93
N ILE A 25 -36.07 -14.19 3.11
CA ILE A 25 -35.23 -13.63 4.17
C ILE A 25 -33.77 -13.56 3.70
N MET A 26 -33.23 -14.62 3.09
CA MET A 26 -31.85 -14.62 2.59
C MET A 26 -31.64 -13.58 1.47
N LYS A 27 -32.65 -13.30 0.65
CA LYS A 27 -32.57 -12.30 -0.41
C LYS A 27 -32.58 -10.85 0.10
N SER A 28 -33.05 -10.63 1.33
CA SER A 28 -33.10 -9.31 1.98
C SER A 28 -31.88 -9.00 2.87
N ILE A 29 -31.00 -9.97 3.08
CA ILE A 29 -29.76 -9.73 3.86
C ILE A 29 -28.70 -9.14 2.91
N PRO A 30 -28.17 -7.95 3.21
CA PRO A 30 -27.13 -7.34 2.40
C PRO A 30 -25.87 -8.21 2.40
N THR A 31 -25.21 -8.22 1.26
CA THR A 31 -23.93 -8.95 1.12
C THR A 31 -22.77 -8.00 1.33
N ALA A 32 -21.81 -8.42 2.12
CA ALA A 32 -20.54 -7.73 2.32
C ALA A 32 -19.40 -8.52 1.67
N LYS A 33 -18.36 -7.82 1.27
CA LYS A 33 -17.09 -8.44 0.83
C LYS A 33 -16.08 -8.32 1.96
N SER A 34 -15.37 -9.41 2.25
CA SER A 34 -14.22 -9.36 3.13
C SER A 34 -13.07 -8.63 2.46
N VAL A 35 -12.42 -7.77 3.22
CA VAL A 35 -11.26 -7.00 2.79
C VAL A 35 -10.07 -7.42 3.63
N THR A 36 -8.98 -7.74 2.99
CA THR A 36 -7.77 -8.14 3.70
C THR A 36 -7.08 -6.94 4.33
N VAL A 37 -7.00 -6.94 5.66
CA VAL A 37 -6.11 -6.06 6.41
C VAL A 37 -4.69 -6.61 6.28
N ARG A 38 -3.79 -5.81 5.74
CA ARG A 38 -2.40 -6.23 5.52
C ARG A 38 -1.48 -5.49 6.48
N LYS A 39 -0.49 -6.20 7.00
CA LYS A 39 0.68 -5.57 7.60
C LYS A 39 1.78 -5.55 6.55
N ILE A 40 2.29 -4.38 6.27
CA ILE A 40 3.39 -4.18 5.33
C ILE A 40 4.55 -3.47 6.03
N GLU A 41 5.75 -3.74 5.58
CA GLU A 41 6.90 -2.91 5.90
C GLU A 41 6.96 -1.77 4.89
N HIS A 42 7.00 -0.55 5.38
CA HIS A 42 7.13 0.66 4.58
C HIS A 42 8.40 1.40 4.95
N THR A 43 9.09 1.87 3.93
CA THR A 43 10.29 2.69 4.07
C THR A 43 10.17 3.85 3.10
N ASP A 44 10.38 5.06 3.57
CA ASP A 44 10.49 6.20 2.68
C ASP A 44 11.74 6.04 1.82
N ILE A 45 11.59 6.18 0.51
CA ILE A 45 12.70 6.02 -0.44
C ILE A 45 12.84 7.25 -1.33
N LEU A 46 14.08 7.56 -1.70
CA LEU A 46 14.40 8.53 -2.75
C LEU A 46 15.09 7.81 -3.91
N GLU A 47 14.45 7.82 -5.08
CA GLU A 47 15.02 7.24 -6.29
C GLU A 47 15.82 8.29 -7.07
N LEU A 48 17.05 7.95 -7.39
CA LEU A 48 17.99 8.81 -8.09
C LEU A 48 18.62 8.05 -9.28
N ASN A 49 18.76 8.73 -10.38
CA ASN A 49 19.59 8.24 -11.49
C ASN A 49 20.96 8.90 -11.41
N GLY A 50 22.00 8.12 -11.62
CA GLY A 50 23.37 8.59 -11.59
C GLY A 50 24.29 7.82 -12.54
N SER A 51 25.52 8.28 -12.63
CA SER A 51 26.56 7.61 -13.41
C SER A 51 27.56 6.93 -12.49
N ILE A 52 27.93 5.70 -12.82
CA ILE A 52 28.98 4.96 -12.12
C ILE A 52 30.34 5.51 -12.54
N VAL A 53 31.15 5.88 -11.57
CA VAL A 53 32.54 6.29 -11.75
C VAL A 53 33.46 5.35 -10.97
N LYS A 54 34.68 5.14 -11.50
CA LYS A 54 35.71 4.34 -10.84
C LYS A 54 36.86 5.25 -10.40
N ASN A 55 37.19 5.20 -9.13
CA ASN A 55 38.36 5.87 -8.62
C ASN A 55 39.62 5.17 -9.17
N ALA A 56 40.42 5.90 -9.95
CA ALA A 56 41.60 5.35 -10.60
C ALA A 56 42.69 4.90 -9.61
N LYS A 57 42.71 5.42 -8.38
CA LYS A 57 43.73 5.10 -7.36
C LYS A 57 43.30 3.95 -6.45
N THR A 58 42.04 3.95 -5.98
CA THR A 58 41.54 2.95 -5.02
C THR A 58 40.80 1.79 -5.70
N GLY A 59 40.34 1.98 -6.93
CA GLY A 59 39.53 1.01 -7.66
C GLY A 59 38.07 0.98 -7.22
N GLU A 60 37.69 1.78 -6.22
CA GLU A 60 36.32 1.89 -5.71
C GLU A 60 35.36 2.40 -6.77
N MET A 61 34.14 1.89 -6.75
CA MET A 61 33.07 2.34 -7.62
C MET A 61 32.05 3.14 -6.84
N THR A 62 31.68 4.28 -7.40
CA THR A 62 30.79 5.26 -6.77
C THR A 62 29.77 5.73 -7.80
N ILE A 63 28.53 5.90 -7.40
CA ILE A 63 27.51 6.59 -8.22
C ILE A 63 27.57 8.08 -7.91
N ILE A 64 27.69 8.89 -8.93
CA ILE A 64 27.49 10.34 -8.84
C ILE A 64 26.05 10.61 -9.30
N SER A 65 25.27 11.22 -8.44
CA SER A 65 23.89 11.61 -8.69
C SER A 65 23.62 13.03 -8.21
N TYR A 66 22.47 13.57 -8.59
CA TYR A 66 22.05 14.91 -8.25
C TYR A 66 20.66 14.88 -7.63
N VAL A 67 20.57 15.40 -6.41
CA VAL A 67 19.32 15.51 -5.63
C VAL A 67 18.78 16.92 -5.77
N ASN A 68 17.48 17.05 -5.96
CA ASN A 68 16.81 18.33 -6.00
C ASN A 68 16.96 19.07 -4.65
N GLU A 69 17.10 20.39 -4.69
CA GLU A 69 17.18 21.25 -3.50
C GLU A 69 16.03 21.00 -2.50
N LYS A 70 14.82 20.73 -2.97
CA LYS A 70 13.67 20.46 -2.10
C LYS A 70 13.79 19.14 -1.33
N ASP A 71 14.53 18.14 -1.86
CA ASP A 71 14.61 16.80 -1.32
C ASP A 71 15.90 16.56 -0.54
N ILE A 72 16.93 17.43 -0.69
CA ILE A 72 18.26 17.22 -0.10
C ILE A 72 18.26 17.13 1.42
N SER A 73 17.34 17.81 2.09
CA SER A 73 17.22 17.78 3.56
C SER A 73 16.91 16.38 4.13
N THR A 74 16.36 15.49 3.30
CA THR A 74 16.04 14.10 3.69
C THR A 74 17.22 13.15 3.53
N VAL A 75 18.23 13.55 2.73
CA VAL A 75 19.41 12.73 2.46
C VAL A 75 20.47 12.96 3.53
N LYS A 76 21.00 11.87 4.08
CA LYS A 76 22.04 11.91 5.12
C LYS A 76 23.18 10.96 4.78
N MET A 77 24.38 11.31 5.23
CA MET A 77 25.56 10.45 5.14
C MET A 77 25.29 9.09 5.80
N GLY A 78 25.75 8.03 5.13
CA GLY A 78 25.63 6.66 5.64
C GLY A 78 24.31 5.97 5.39
N GLN A 79 23.31 6.65 4.83
CA GLN A 79 22.05 6.00 4.42
C GLN A 79 22.33 4.88 3.43
N TYR A 80 21.62 3.76 3.61
CA TYR A 80 21.67 2.61 2.71
C TYR A 80 21.01 2.93 1.38
N ALA A 81 21.57 2.39 0.31
CA ALA A 81 21.01 2.50 -1.03
C ALA A 81 21.05 1.15 -1.75
N GLU A 82 19.94 0.79 -2.38
CA GLU A 82 19.84 -0.31 -3.34
C GLU A 82 20.14 0.22 -4.74
N ILE A 83 21.01 -0.48 -5.48
CA ILE A 83 21.51 -0.02 -6.77
C ILE A 83 21.16 -1.04 -7.85
N THR A 84 20.47 -0.58 -8.88
CA THR A 84 20.04 -1.35 -10.04
C THR A 84 20.44 -0.63 -11.33
N GLY A 85 20.41 -1.32 -12.47
CA GLY A 85 20.71 -0.68 -13.74
C GLY A 85 20.37 -1.53 -14.95
N ALA A 86 20.05 -0.88 -16.07
CA ALA A 86 19.72 -1.58 -17.31
C ALA A 86 20.89 -2.39 -17.90
N ALA A 87 22.12 -2.03 -17.57
CA ALA A 87 23.31 -2.73 -18.03
C ALA A 87 23.62 -4.00 -17.19
N PHE A 88 22.99 -4.18 -16.05
CA PHE A 88 23.13 -5.32 -15.13
C PHE A 88 21.77 -5.73 -14.53
N PRO A 89 20.79 -6.14 -15.37
CA PRO A 89 19.41 -6.32 -14.97
C PRO A 89 19.19 -7.41 -13.90
N ASP A 90 20.10 -8.38 -13.85
CA ASP A 90 20.01 -9.52 -12.93
C ASP A 90 20.79 -9.31 -11.62
N CYS A 91 21.41 -8.13 -11.45
CA CYS A 91 22.24 -7.80 -10.29
C CYS A 91 21.66 -6.62 -9.52
N ILE A 92 21.60 -6.77 -8.20
CA ILE A 92 21.29 -5.69 -7.27
C ILE A 92 22.52 -5.52 -6.39
N TYR A 93 23.01 -4.29 -6.30
CA TYR A 93 24.13 -3.94 -5.44
C TYR A 93 23.68 -3.10 -4.28
N ASP A 94 24.39 -3.26 -3.18
CA ASP A 94 24.23 -2.43 -2.00
C ASP A 94 25.22 -1.28 -2.02
N GLY A 95 24.81 -0.14 -1.50
CA GLY A 95 25.68 1.01 -1.35
C GLY A 95 25.30 1.87 -0.16
N LYS A 96 26.10 2.91 0.05
CA LYS A 96 25.85 3.90 1.10
C LYS A 96 26.16 5.30 0.59
N VAL A 97 25.35 6.27 1.03
CA VAL A 97 25.63 7.69 0.80
C VAL A 97 26.96 8.03 1.48
N SER A 98 27.99 8.35 0.68
CA SER A 98 29.36 8.62 1.13
C SER A 98 29.74 10.09 1.07
N PHE A 99 29.00 10.88 0.29
CA PHE A 99 29.28 12.31 0.15
C PHE A 99 28.00 13.08 -0.21
N ILE A 100 27.86 14.25 0.36
CA ILE A 100 26.85 15.25 0.01
C ILE A 100 27.60 16.58 -0.15
N SER A 101 27.42 17.23 -1.30
CA SER A 101 28.09 18.50 -1.60
C SER A 101 27.57 19.63 -0.69
N ASP A 102 28.48 20.46 -0.22
CA ASP A 102 28.14 21.70 0.51
C ASP A 102 27.61 22.80 -0.41
N TYR A 103 27.67 22.59 -1.72
CA TYR A 103 27.28 23.56 -2.73
C TYR A 103 26.18 23.03 -3.62
N ALA A 104 25.14 23.85 -3.83
CA ALA A 104 24.16 23.60 -4.86
C ALA A 104 24.67 24.08 -6.22
N THR A 105 24.30 23.40 -7.28
CA THR A 105 24.59 23.79 -8.66
C THR A 105 23.33 23.81 -9.50
N THR A 106 23.33 24.57 -10.59
CA THR A 106 22.20 24.63 -11.51
C THR A 106 22.49 23.77 -12.72
N VAL A 107 21.63 22.80 -12.98
CA VAL A 107 21.67 21.99 -14.18
C VAL A 107 20.53 22.32 -15.12
N GLN A 108 20.82 22.32 -16.42
CA GLN A 108 19.80 22.51 -17.47
C GLN A 108 19.14 21.15 -17.77
N LYS A 109 17.80 21.11 -17.70
CA LYS A 109 17.03 19.91 -18.05
C LYS A 109 15.99 20.30 -19.11
N GLY A 110 16.40 20.18 -20.38
CA GLY A 110 15.59 20.68 -21.50
C GLY A 110 15.49 22.21 -21.49
N SER A 111 14.27 22.74 -21.43
CA SER A 111 14.00 24.19 -21.43
C SER A 111 13.94 24.84 -20.05
N TYR A 112 14.17 24.12 -18.97
CA TYR A 112 14.16 24.65 -17.61
C TYR A 112 15.46 24.33 -16.88
N SER A 113 15.82 25.17 -15.90
CA SER A 113 16.94 24.93 -15.00
C SER A 113 16.45 24.45 -13.65
N GLN A 114 17.24 23.60 -13.02
CA GLN A 114 16.94 23.00 -11.74
C GLN A 114 18.15 23.13 -10.83
N THR A 115 17.91 23.59 -9.59
CA THR A 115 18.95 23.62 -8.56
C THR A 115 19.05 22.26 -7.91
N VAL A 116 20.26 21.72 -7.90
CA VAL A 116 20.56 20.38 -7.39
C VAL A 116 21.82 20.36 -6.55
N VAL A 117 21.94 19.34 -5.73
CA VAL A 117 23.13 19.06 -4.91
C VAL A 117 23.71 17.71 -5.34
N GLU A 118 25.02 17.66 -5.55
CA GLU A 118 25.72 16.42 -5.86
C GLU A 118 25.75 15.50 -4.64
N VAL A 119 25.40 14.24 -4.86
CA VAL A 119 25.45 13.17 -3.86
C VAL A 119 26.25 12.01 -4.45
N LYS A 120 27.15 11.41 -3.65
CA LYS A 120 27.88 10.19 -4.03
C LYS A 120 27.42 9.03 -3.18
N ILE A 121 27.30 7.88 -3.83
CA ILE A 121 26.92 6.62 -3.21
C ILE A 121 27.99 5.60 -3.54
N ASP A 122 28.73 5.15 -2.54
CA ASP A 122 29.74 4.13 -2.72
C ASP A 122 29.09 2.75 -2.84
N ILE A 123 29.53 1.97 -3.82
CA ILE A 123 29.00 0.64 -4.12
C ILE A 123 29.79 -0.38 -3.34
N ASN A 124 29.11 -1.21 -2.55
CA ASN A 124 29.73 -2.29 -1.82
C ASN A 124 29.97 -3.50 -2.75
N ASN A 125 31.14 -4.11 -2.61
CA ASN A 125 31.51 -5.35 -3.33
C ASN A 125 31.21 -5.32 -4.84
N PRO A 126 31.69 -4.30 -5.58
CA PRO A 126 31.49 -4.24 -7.02
C PRO A 126 32.20 -5.41 -7.71
N ASP A 127 31.57 -5.99 -8.72
CA ASP A 127 32.13 -7.08 -9.53
C ASP A 127 32.39 -6.65 -10.99
N ASP A 128 32.75 -7.59 -11.84
CA ASP A 128 33.08 -7.33 -13.26
C ASP A 128 31.87 -6.95 -14.13
N ASN A 129 30.64 -7.11 -13.62
CA ASN A 129 29.43 -6.68 -14.32
C ASN A 129 29.25 -5.17 -14.26
N LEU A 130 29.81 -4.51 -13.25
CA LEU A 130 29.80 -3.05 -13.12
C LEU A 130 30.94 -2.41 -13.89
N LYS A 131 30.61 -1.41 -14.71
CA LYS A 131 31.62 -0.63 -15.44
C LYS A 131 31.42 0.86 -15.24
N ALA A 132 32.52 1.56 -15.10
CA ALA A 132 32.50 3.02 -15.11
C ALA A 132 31.87 3.54 -16.41
N GLY A 133 31.02 4.57 -16.27
CA GLY A 133 30.24 5.12 -17.37
C GLY A 133 28.84 4.54 -17.51
N TYR A 134 28.51 3.44 -16.81
CA TYR A 134 27.14 2.94 -16.79
C TYR A 134 26.22 3.88 -16.02
N THR A 135 24.95 3.94 -16.46
CA THR A 135 23.87 4.60 -15.70
C THR A 135 23.30 3.60 -14.71
N ALA A 136 23.11 4.02 -13.50
CA ALA A 136 22.49 3.25 -12.43
C ALA A 136 21.33 4.03 -11.81
N ASN A 137 20.35 3.30 -11.31
CA ASN A 137 19.30 3.80 -10.45
C ASN A 137 19.65 3.42 -9.00
N ALA A 138 19.65 4.41 -8.11
CA ALA A 138 19.90 4.22 -6.68
C ALA A 138 18.64 4.57 -5.91
N LYS A 139 18.16 3.64 -5.09
CA LYS A 139 17.06 3.82 -4.13
C LYS A 139 17.65 4.04 -2.75
N ILE A 140 17.72 5.30 -2.33
CA ILE A 140 18.19 5.65 -0.97
C ILE A 140 17.07 5.44 0.01
N MET A 141 17.31 4.66 1.08
CA MET A 141 16.39 4.48 2.19
C MET A 141 16.47 5.70 3.12
N LEU A 142 15.40 6.49 3.18
CA LEU A 142 15.37 7.74 3.95
C LEU A 142 15.03 7.51 5.42
N SER A 143 14.30 6.43 5.72
CA SER A 143 13.89 6.05 7.06
C SER A 143 14.16 4.57 7.32
N GLU A 144 14.16 4.17 8.59
CA GLU A 144 14.09 2.75 8.96
C GLU A 144 12.72 2.19 8.55
N PRO A 145 12.63 0.90 8.21
CA PRO A 145 11.36 0.25 7.91
C PRO A 145 10.41 0.31 9.11
N ILE A 146 9.19 0.73 8.85
CA ILE A 146 8.11 0.73 9.84
C ILE A 146 7.01 -0.24 9.39
N THR A 147 6.42 -0.96 10.36
CA THR A 147 5.28 -1.83 10.07
C THR A 147 3.99 -1.02 10.10
N MET A 148 3.29 -0.99 8.98
CA MET A 148 2.01 -0.31 8.83
C MET A 148 0.86 -1.30 8.71
N THR A 149 -0.30 -0.95 9.25
CA THR A 149 -1.55 -1.67 9.00
C THR A 149 -2.28 -0.97 7.86
N VAL A 150 -2.51 -1.67 6.76
CA VAL A 150 -3.09 -1.08 5.53
C VAL A 150 -4.40 -1.76 5.20
N VAL A 151 -5.38 -0.96 4.84
CA VAL A 151 -6.68 -1.39 4.29
C VAL A 151 -6.87 -0.79 2.90
N PRO A 152 -7.56 -1.46 1.98
CA PRO A 152 -7.92 -0.87 0.70
C PRO A 152 -8.79 0.39 0.87
N TYR A 153 -8.67 1.33 -0.06
CA TYR A 153 -9.40 2.61 -0.01
C TYR A 153 -10.92 2.42 0.09
N GLU A 154 -11.46 1.42 -0.61
CA GLU A 154 -12.88 1.12 -0.63
C GLU A 154 -13.44 0.65 0.73
N ALA A 155 -12.59 0.33 1.69
CA ALA A 155 -13.02 -0.07 3.03
C ALA A 155 -13.18 1.12 3.98
N VAL A 156 -12.58 2.27 3.67
CA VAL A 156 -12.63 3.47 4.50
C VAL A 156 -13.79 4.34 4.06
N ASN A 157 -14.63 4.69 5.01
CA ASN A 157 -15.77 5.58 4.85
C ASN A 157 -15.58 6.80 5.74
N GLN A 158 -16.35 7.87 5.48
CA GLN A 158 -16.31 9.09 6.27
C GLN A 158 -17.71 9.58 6.59
N ASP A 159 -17.89 10.11 7.81
CA ASP A 159 -19.08 10.84 8.22
C ASP A 159 -18.71 12.11 9.01
N ASP A 160 -19.72 12.77 9.59
CA ASP A 160 -19.52 14.01 10.38
C ASP A 160 -18.63 13.83 11.62
N LYS A 161 -18.39 12.60 12.06
CA LYS A 161 -17.55 12.27 13.24
C LYS A 161 -16.14 11.88 12.87
N GLY A 162 -15.87 11.55 11.59
CA GLY A 162 -14.58 11.16 11.09
C GLY A 162 -14.61 9.94 10.20
N GLU A 163 -13.43 9.37 10.00
CA GLU A 163 -13.24 8.18 9.18
C GLU A 163 -13.57 6.92 9.96
N TYR A 164 -14.14 5.95 9.27
CA TYR A 164 -14.53 4.68 9.85
C TYR A 164 -14.44 3.54 8.85
N VAL A 165 -14.34 2.34 9.36
CA VAL A 165 -14.48 1.08 8.61
C VAL A 165 -15.62 0.26 9.19
N TYR A 166 -16.12 -0.70 8.40
CA TYR A 166 -16.98 -1.73 8.95
C TYR A 166 -16.16 -2.97 9.29
N ILE A 167 -16.35 -3.47 10.50
CA ILE A 167 -15.80 -4.74 10.96
C ILE A 167 -16.90 -5.77 11.11
N LEU A 168 -16.55 -7.04 10.93
CA LEU A 168 -17.49 -8.15 11.15
C LEU A 168 -17.43 -8.62 12.60
N GLU A 169 -18.49 -8.37 13.35
CA GLU A 169 -18.71 -8.88 14.70
C GLU A 169 -20.01 -9.69 14.74
N GLU A 170 -19.95 -10.96 15.14
CA GLU A 170 -21.12 -11.86 15.26
C GLU A 170 -22.06 -11.82 14.02
N ASN A 171 -21.50 -11.85 12.81
CA ASN A 171 -22.21 -11.73 11.53
C ASN A 171 -22.93 -10.38 11.31
N LYS A 172 -22.54 -9.36 12.04
CA LYS A 172 -23.03 -8.00 11.85
C LYS A 172 -21.88 -7.11 11.40
N ALA A 173 -22.16 -6.20 10.49
CA ALA A 173 -21.23 -5.13 10.18
C ALA A 173 -21.39 -4.03 11.23
N VAL A 174 -20.33 -3.79 11.97
CA VAL A 174 -20.27 -2.79 13.03
C VAL A 174 -19.32 -1.68 12.62
N ARG A 175 -19.78 -0.44 12.72
CA ARG A 175 -18.94 0.73 12.43
C ARG A 175 -17.91 0.90 13.51
N ARG A 176 -16.64 1.05 13.08
CA ARG A 176 -15.51 1.36 13.95
C ARG A 176 -14.76 2.56 13.43
N TYR A 177 -14.69 3.62 14.22
CA TYR A 177 -13.92 4.80 13.87
C TYR A 177 -12.43 4.48 13.89
N VAL A 178 -11.72 5.01 12.90
CA VAL A 178 -10.29 4.80 12.70
C VAL A 178 -9.60 6.14 12.50
N THR A 179 -8.30 6.15 12.70
CA THR A 179 -7.45 7.25 12.26
C THR A 179 -6.58 6.72 11.13
N THR A 180 -6.61 7.38 10.00
CA THR A 180 -5.76 7.04 8.85
C THR A 180 -4.44 7.78 8.90
N GLY A 181 -3.48 7.31 8.12
CA GLY A 181 -2.14 7.88 8.01
C GLY A 181 -1.72 8.03 6.55
N TYR A 182 -0.63 7.36 6.17
CA TYR A 182 -0.10 7.43 4.81
C TYR A 182 -1.03 6.82 3.77
N GLU A 183 -1.18 7.53 2.64
CA GLU A 183 -1.81 7.00 1.43
C GLU A 183 -0.77 6.25 0.60
N LEU A 184 -1.06 5.00 0.26
CA LEU A 184 -0.21 4.13 -0.54
C LEU A 184 -0.86 3.88 -1.91
N SER A 185 -0.15 3.28 -2.85
CA SER A 185 -0.68 3.01 -4.19
C SER A 185 -1.94 2.12 -4.22
N ASP A 186 -2.13 1.28 -3.21
CA ASP A 186 -3.15 0.23 -3.17
C ASP A 186 -3.94 0.18 -1.84
N GLY A 187 -3.91 1.25 -1.06
CA GLY A 187 -4.64 1.38 0.19
C GLY A 187 -4.15 2.51 1.07
N ILE A 188 -4.72 2.60 2.25
CA ILE A 188 -4.44 3.64 3.22
C ILE A 188 -4.01 3.01 4.55
N GLU A 189 -3.04 3.61 5.21
CA GLU A 189 -2.63 3.23 6.55
C GLU A 189 -3.73 3.52 7.56
N VAL A 190 -3.94 2.59 8.49
CA VAL A 190 -4.75 2.81 9.69
C VAL A 190 -3.83 2.81 10.91
N THR A 191 -3.64 4.00 11.49
CA THR A 191 -2.75 4.23 12.63
C THR A 191 -3.40 3.88 13.96
N SER A 192 -4.75 3.94 14.04
CA SER A 192 -5.50 3.55 15.23
C SER A 192 -6.93 3.11 14.89
N GLY A 193 -7.55 2.35 15.81
CA GLY A 193 -8.93 1.88 15.68
C GLY A 193 -9.08 0.43 15.19
N LEU A 194 -8.05 -0.18 14.61
CA LEU A 194 -8.02 -1.59 14.25
C LEU A 194 -7.11 -2.40 15.16
N SER A 195 -7.51 -3.61 15.44
CA SER A 195 -6.73 -4.60 16.19
C SER A 195 -6.27 -5.74 15.27
N SER A 196 -5.23 -6.45 15.70
CA SER A 196 -4.78 -7.64 14.97
C SER A 196 -5.89 -8.70 14.99
N GLY A 197 -6.30 -9.16 13.80
CA GLY A 197 -7.36 -10.15 13.64
C GLY A 197 -8.75 -9.55 13.37
N ASP A 198 -8.90 -8.23 13.31
CA ASP A 198 -10.15 -7.61 12.87
C ASP A 198 -10.44 -7.97 11.40
N TYR A 199 -11.68 -8.36 11.12
CA TYR A 199 -12.16 -8.60 9.77
C TYR A 199 -12.87 -7.36 9.25
N VAL A 200 -12.17 -6.62 8.40
CA VAL A 200 -12.74 -5.44 7.72
C VAL A 200 -13.56 -5.90 6.52
N ILE A 201 -14.71 -5.28 6.33
CA ILE A 201 -15.63 -5.58 5.24
C ILE A 201 -16.03 -4.30 4.51
N THR A 202 -16.29 -4.41 3.21
CA THR A 202 -16.97 -3.38 2.44
C THR A 202 -18.45 -3.73 2.37
N VAL A 203 -19.30 -2.74 2.51
CA VAL A 203 -20.77 -2.87 2.45
C VAL A 203 -21.32 -1.92 1.38
N ASP A 204 -22.48 -2.27 0.84
CA ASP A 204 -23.15 -1.42 -0.15
C ASP A 204 -23.61 -0.08 0.50
N GLU A 205 -23.74 0.98 -0.33
CA GLU A 205 -24.03 2.37 0.09
C GLU A 205 -25.28 2.54 0.97
N ASN A 206 -26.23 1.62 0.91
CA ASN A 206 -27.48 1.65 1.70
C ASN A 206 -27.41 0.86 3.01
N TYR A 207 -26.21 0.55 3.48
CA TYR A 207 -26.03 -0.24 4.68
C TYR A 207 -26.24 0.59 5.96
N SER A 208 -26.98 0.03 6.91
CA SER A 208 -27.17 0.62 8.25
C SER A 208 -26.34 -0.16 9.28
N ASP A 209 -25.63 0.58 10.13
CA ASP A 209 -24.80 0.05 11.20
C ASP A 209 -25.52 -0.98 12.10
N GLY A 210 -24.82 -2.07 12.44
CA GLY A 210 -25.33 -3.14 13.30
C GLY A 210 -26.26 -4.16 12.63
N LYS A 211 -26.53 -4.04 11.32
CA LYS A 211 -27.30 -5.05 10.58
C LYS A 211 -26.49 -6.31 10.29
N VAL A 212 -27.20 -7.44 10.23
CA VAL A 212 -26.64 -8.72 9.79
C VAL A 212 -26.23 -8.62 8.33
N VAL A 213 -25.06 -9.15 8.01
CA VAL A 213 -24.53 -9.24 6.64
C VAL A 213 -24.15 -10.68 6.31
N LEU A 214 -24.24 -11.03 5.03
CA LEU A 214 -23.67 -12.26 4.50
C LEU A 214 -22.34 -11.91 3.85
N VAL A 215 -21.24 -12.38 4.45
CA VAL A 215 -19.92 -12.22 3.87
C VAL A 215 -19.78 -13.22 2.74
N LYS A 216 -19.51 -12.77 1.54
CA LYS A 216 -19.08 -13.60 0.42
C LYS A 216 -17.57 -13.54 0.37
N ASP A 217 -16.94 -14.64 0.77
CA ASP A 217 -15.54 -14.87 0.45
C ASP A 217 -15.39 -14.97 -1.08
N LYS A 218 -14.33 -14.39 -1.59
CA LYS A 218 -14.01 -14.42 -3.00
C LYS A 218 -13.02 -15.53 -3.28
#